data_807783b18afee4771752f0813d0a2f2b
#
_entry.id   807783b18afee4771752f0813d0a2f2b
#
_cell.length_a   1.000
_cell.length_b   1.000
_cell.length_c   1.000
_cell.angle_alpha   90.00
_cell.angle_beta   90.00
_cell.angle_gamma   90.00
#
_symmetry.space_group_name_H-M   'P 1'
#
loop_
_entity.id
_entity.type
_entity.pdbx_description
1 polymer ?
#
loop_
_entity_poly.entity_id
_entity_poly.type
_entity_poly.pdbx_seq_one_letter_code
_entity_poly.pdbx_strand_id
1 'polypeptide(L)'
;VINNPCLKPDFPEEVNIAMDIFNRMGDRVFPDIGYIGKDFTNLNLYLGIYGINEESDQDFILEIIEWLDARAIKKSSEQLKREYDKIKRKSSGRK
;
A
#
# COMPACT_ATOMS: atom_id res chain seq x y z
N VAL A 1 27.21 2.56 -10.54
CA VAL A 1 25.85 2.67 -10.06
C VAL A 1 24.90 2.16 -11.10
N ILE A 2 24.11 1.28 -10.68
CA ILE A 2 23.15 0.71 -11.57
C ILE A 2 21.88 1.51 -11.54
N ASN A 3 21.46 1.94 -12.68
CA ASN A 3 20.18 2.62 -12.78
C ASN A 3 19.08 1.60 -12.77
N ASN A 4 18.64 1.29 -11.57
CA ASN A 4 17.50 0.41 -11.41
C ASN A 4 16.25 1.24 -11.58
N PRO A 5 15.41 0.95 -12.58
CA PRO A 5 14.21 1.75 -12.81
C PRO A 5 13.21 1.69 -11.66
N CYS A 6 13.37 0.73 -10.76
CA CYS A 6 12.52 0.66 -9.58
C CYS A 6 12.95 1.60 -8.48
N LEU A 7 14.16 2.13 -8.56
CA LEU A 7 14.69 3.05 -7.56
C LEU A 7 14.64 4.47 -8.09
N LYS A 8 14.05 5.36 -7.32
CA LYS A 8 14.01 6.78 -7.66
C LYS A 8 15.19 7.46 -7.01
N PRO A 9 16.04 8.15 -7.81
CA PRO A 9 17.27 8.73 -7.26
C PRO A 9 17.04 9.76 -6.16
N ASP A 10 15.88 10.40 -6.17
CA ASP A 10 15.56 11.45 -5.20
C ASP A 10 15.08 10.91 -3.85
N PHE A 11 14.84 9.61 -3.74
CA PHE A 11 14.35 9.01 -2.50
C PHE A 11 15.47 8.30 -1.75
N PRO A 12 15.49 8.40 -0.42
CA PRO A 12 16.40 7.60 0.38
C PRO A 12 16.21 6.10 0.14
N GLU A 13 17.27 5.35 0.37
CA GLU A 13 17.22 3.90 0.22
C GLU A 13 16.11 3.27 1.06
N GLU A 14 15.91 3.79 2.27
CA GLU A 14 14.88 3.28 3.18
C GLU A 14 13.49 3.41 2.59
N VAL A 15 13.23 4.49 1.88
CA VAL A 15 11.94 4.68 1.23
C VAL A 15 11.73 3.65 0.13
N ASN A 16 12.77 3.40 -0.66
CA ASN A 16 12.70 2.39 -1.72
C ASN A 16 12.50 1.00 -1.16
N ILE A 17 13.16 0.68 -0.06
CA ILE A 17 12.98 -0.60 0.63
C ILE A 17 11.55 -0.73 1.15
N ALA A 18 11.03 0.33 1.76
CA ALA A 18 9.67 0.33 2.26
C ALA A 18 8.66 0.10 1.15
N MET A 19 8.84 0.74 0.01
CA MET A 19 7.97 0.56 -1.15
C MET A 19 8.02 -0.87 -1.67
N ASP A 20 9.22 -1.44 -1.73
CA ASP A 20 9.40 -2.80 -2.19
C ASP A 20 8.73 -3.81 -1.24
N ILE A 21 8.92 -3.63 0.05
CA ILE A 21 8.25 -4.47 1.06
C ILE A 21 6.74 -4.33 0.96
N PHE A 22 6.25 -3.09 0.82
CA PHE A 22 4.83 -2.84 0.68
C PHE A 22 4.23 -3.62 -0.48
N ASN A 23 4.93 -3.64 -1.62
CA ASN A 23 4.46 -4.35 -2.80
C ASN A 23 4.50 -5.86 -2.64
N ARG A 24 5.34 -6.38 -1.75
CA ARG A 24 5.44 -7.82 -1.50
C ARG A 24 4.40 -8.32 -0.51
N MET A 25 3.89 -7.44 0.34
CA MET A 25 2.87 -7.84 1.32
C MET A 25 1.55 -8.14 0.64
N GLY A 26 0.83 -9.13 1.16
CA GLY A 26 -0.45 -9.51 0.59
C GLY A 26 -1.53 -8.47 0.83
N ASP A 27 -2.44 -8.34 -0.12
CA ASP A 27 -3.58 -7.44 -0.01
C ASP A 27 -4.73 -8.13 0.71
N ARG A 28 -5.43 -7.39 1.57
CA ARG A 28 -6.66 -7.88 2.16
C ARG A 28 -7.82 -7.20 1.45
N VAL A 29 -8.61 -7.99 0.75
CA VAL A 29 -9.72 -7.48 -0.05
C VAL A 29 -10.98 -8.24 0.30
N PHE A 30 -12.03 -7.53 0.63
CA PHE A 30 -13.35 -8.09 0.84
C PHE A 30 -14.27 -7.70 -0.30
N PRO A 31 -15.11 -8.62 -0.81
CA PRO A 31 -15.95 -8.33 -1.98
C PRO A 31 -16.85 -7.11 -1.81
N ASP A 32 -17.38 -6.89 -0.61
CA ASP A 32 -18.33 -5.81 -0.37
C ASP A 32 -17.68 -4.49 0.02
N ILE A 33 -16.45 -4.56 0.54
CA ILE A 33 -15.77 -3.40 1.11
C ILE A 33 -14.62 -2.93 0.23
N GLY A 34 -14.02 -3.87 -0.51
CA GLY A 34 -12.85 -3.59 -1.31
C GLY A 34 -11.57 -3.78 -0.52
N TYR A 35 -10.54 -3.03 -0.88
CA TYR A 35 -9.24 -3.13 -0.26
C TYR A 35 -9.26 -2.54 1.15
N ILE A 36 -8.87 -3.32 2.14
CA ILE A 36 -8.89 -2.89 3.54
C ILE A 36 -7.49 -2.76 4.15
N GLY A 37 -6.46 -2.96 3.36
CA GLY A 37 -5.09 -2.81 3.81
C GLY A 37 -4.23 -4.02 3.48
N LYS A 38 -2.94 -3.87 3.73
CA LYS A 38 -1.98 -4.96 3.54
C LYS A 38 -1.99 -5.89 4.73
N ASP A 39 -1.59 -7.12 4.49
CA ASP A 39 -1.39 -8.10 5.54
C ASP A 39 0.02 -7.93 6.11
N PHE A 40 0.11 -7.48 7.35
CA PHE A 40 1.39 -7.19 8.01
C PHE A 40 2.00 -8.41 8.70
N THR A 41 1.39 -9.57 8.55
CA THR A 41 1.82 -10.78 9.26
C THR A 41 3.28 -11.10 9.04
N ASN A 42 3.78 -10.95 7.82
CA ASN A 42 5.15 -11.31 7.46
C ASN A 42 6.10 -10.10 7.40
N LEU A 43 5.69 -8.97 7.94
CA LEU A 43 6.53 -7.77 7.87
C LEU A 43 7.90 -7.99 8.49
N ASN A 44 7.96 -8.64 9.65
CA ASN A 44 9.24 -8.93 10.31
C ASN A 44 10.15 -9.78 9.44
N LEU A 45 9.59 -10.73 8.72
CA LEU A 45 10.35 -11.56 7.80
C LEU A 45 10.99 -10.71 6.70
N TYR A 46 10.23 -9.82 6.11
CA TYR A 46 10.74 -8.94 5.06
C TYR A 46 11.82 -8.01 5.58
N LEU A 47 11.63 -7.44 6.75
CA LEU A 47 12.65 -6.59 7.38
C LEU A 47 13.95 -7.36 7.55
N GLY A 48 13.87 -8.62 7.97
CA GLY A 48 15.05 -9.47 8.11
C GLY A 48 15.74 -9.75 6.79
N ILE A 49 14.96 -10.00 5.73
CA ILE A 49 15.50 -10.27 4.40
C ILE A 49 16.29 -9.06 3.87
N TYR A 50 15.79 -7.86 4.13
CA TYR A 50 16.44 -6.63 3.71
C TYR A 50 17.53 -6.16 4.65
N GLY A 51 17.78 -6.89 5.74
CA GLY A 51 18.84 -6.56 6.68
C GLY A 51 18.53 -5.36 7.56
N ILE A 52 17.26 -5.07 7.77
CA ILE A 52 16.84 -3.95 8.63
C ILE A 52 16.74 -4.47 10.06
N ASN A 53 17.81 -4.30 10.81
CA ASN A 53 17.90 -4.86 12.16
C ASN A 53 17.76 -3.83 13.27
N GLU A 54 18.05 -2.55 12.98
CA GLU A 54 17.95 -1.51 13.98
C GLU A 54 16.52 -1.06 14.17
N GLU A 55 16.14 -0.89 15.41
CA GLU A 55 14.77 -0.54 15.78
C GLU A 55 14.31 0.76 15.14
N SER A 56 15.20 1.77 15.15
CA SER A 56 14.87 3.07 14.55
C SER A 56 14.61 2.96 13.05
N ASP A 57 15.39 2.14 12.36
CA ASP A 57 15.19 1.92 10.92
C ASP A 57 13.90 1.15 10.65
N GLN A 58 13.60 0.18 11.49
CA GLN A 58 12.35 -0.57 11.37
C GLN A 58 11.15 0.33 11.56
N ASP A 59 11.20 1.22 12.56
CA ASP A 59 10.13 2.16 12.82
C ASP A 59 9.92 3.11 11.65
N PHE A 60 11.00 3.61 11.08
CA PHE A 60 10.92 4.51 9.94
C PHE A 60 10.27 3.83 8.74
N ILE A 61 10.71 2.62 8.44
CA ILE A 61 10.15 1.84 7.33
C ILE A 61 8.68 1.53 7.58
N LEU A 62 8.34 1.18 8.81
CA LEU A 62 6.95 0.92 9.17
C LEU A 62 6.07 2.16 8.97
N GLU A 63 6.55 3.33 9.37
CA GLU A 63 5.81 4.57 9.15
C GLU A 63 5.54 4.81 7.67
N ILE A 64 6.54 4.58 6.83
CA ILE A 64 6.36 4.76 5.38
C ILE A 64 5.34 3.76 4.85
N ILE A 65 5.43 2.51 5.27
CA ILE A 65 4.50 1.47 4.84
C ILE A 65 3.07 1.80 5.27
N GLU A 66 2.89 2.24 6.51
CA GLU A 66 1.58 2.64 7.01
C GLU A 66 1.01 3.82 6.23
N TRP A 67 1.85 4.77 5.88
CA TRP A 67 1.44 5.91 5.07
C TRP A 67 0.99 5.46 3.68
N LEU A 68 1.76 4.58 3.04
CA LEU A 68 1.41 4.03 1.74
C LEU A 68 0.09 3.25 1.80
N ASP A 69 -0.08 2.47 2.86
CA ASP A 69 -1.28 1.67 3.06
C ASP A 69 -2.51 2.55 3.25
N ALA A 70 -2.39 3.59 4.05
CA ALA A 70 -3.47 4.54 4.27
C ALA A 70 -3.90 5.20 2.96
N ARG A 71 -2.95 5.57 2.13
CA ARG A 71 -3.25 6.17 0.82
C ARG A 71 -3.95 5.17 -0.09
N ALA A 72 -3.49 3.92 -0.08
CA ALA A 72 -4.09 2.88 -0.91
C ALA A 72 -5.53 2.59 -0.48
N ILE A 73 -5.78 2.54 0.82
CA ILE A 73 -7.12 2.33 1.36
C ILE A 73 -8.03 3.48 0.96
N LYS A 74 -7.56 4.70 1.12
CA LYS A 74 -8.33 5.89 0.75
C LYS A 74 -8.69 5.89 -0.72
N LYS A 75 -7.71 5.59 -1.58
CA LYS A 75 -7.92 5.55 -3.02
C LYS A 75 -8.95 4.49 -3.40
N SER A 76 -8.84 3.31 -2.81
CA SER A 76 -9.79 2.22 -3.06
C SER A 76 -11.19 2.59 -2.61
N SER A 77 -11.31 3.20 -1.44
CA SER A 77 -12.60 3.62 -0.90
C SER A 77 -13.27 4.67 -1.79
N GLU A 78 -12.51 5.64 -2.27
CA GLU A 78 -13.02 6.66 -3.16
C GLU A 78 -13.49 6.07 -4.50
N GLN A 79 -12.72 5.12 -5.02
CA GLN A 79 -13.07 4.45 -6.26
C GLN A 79 -14.38 3.66 -6.11
N LEU A 80 -14.52 2.94 -5.02
CA LEU A 80 -15.72 2.18 -4.73
C LEU A 80 -16.94 3.09 -4.61
N LYS A 81 -16.78 4.22 -3.95
CA LYS A 81 -17.84 5.21 -3.81
C LYS A 81 -18.29 5.75 -5.16
N ARG A 82 -17.34 6.01 -6.06
CA ARG A 82 -17.67 6.47 -7.41
C ARG A 82 -18.48 5.43 -8.17
N GLU A 83 -18.11 4.17 -8.04
CA GLU A 83 -18.84 3.08 -8.69
C GLU A 83 -20.27 2.95 -8.15
N TYR A 84 -20.44 3.06 -6.85
CA TYR A 84 -21.76 3.06 -6.24
C TYR A 84 -22.61 4.22 -6.75
N ASP A 85 -22.02 5.39 -6.83
CA ASP A 85 -22.74 6.57 -7.33
C ASP A 85 -23.18 6.40 -8.78
N LYS A 86 -22.34 5.77 -9.60
CA LYS A 86 -22.72 5.47 -10.99
C LYS A 86 -23.88 4.50 -11.07
N ILE A 87 -23.89 3.50 -10.23
CA ILE A 87 -24.96 2.53 -10.18
C ILE A 87 -26.26 3.20 -9.74
N LYS A 88 -26.19 4.05 -8.73
CA LYS A 88 -27.35 4.80 -8.25
C LYS A 88 -27.93 5.69 -9.35
N ARG A 89 -27.07 6.39 -10.09
CA ARG A 89 -27.54 7.24 -11.19
C ARG A 89 -28.24 6.44 -12.26
N LYS A 90 -27.70 5.30 -12.62
CA LYS A 90 -28.31 4.43 -13.61
C LYS A 90 -29.65 3.93 -13.14
N SER A 91 -29.76 3.52 -11.89
CA SER A 91 -31.03 3.09 -11.32
C SER A 91 -32.06 4.19 -11.35
N SER A 92 -31.67 5.39 -10.95
CA SER A 92 -32.58 6.55 -10.94
C SER A 92 -33.03 6.93 -12.34
N GLY A 93 -32.14 6.78 -13.31
CA GLY A 93 -32.46 7.15 -14.69
C GLY A 93 -33.38 6.20 -15.40
N ARG A 94 -33.69 5.07 -14.81
CA ARG A 94 -34.51 4.04 -15.47
C ARG A 94 -36.00 4.18 -15.25
N LYS A 95 -36.40 5.14 -14.56
CA LYS A 95 -37.84 5.31 -14.33
C LYS A 95 -38.63 5.62 -15.61
#